data_8bff313f0e14aef64d1b4d253f1653c9
#
_entry.id   8bff313f0e14aef64d1b4d253f1653c9
#
_cell.length_a   1.000
_cell.length_b   1.000
_cell.length_c   1.000
_cell.angle_alpha   90.00
_cell.angle_beta   90.00
_cell.angle_gamma   90.00
#
_symmetry.space_group_name_H-M   'P 1'
#
loop_
_entity.id
_entity.type
_entity.pdbx_description
1 polymer ?
#
loop_
_entity_poly.entity_id
_entity_poly.type
_entity_poly.pdbx_seq_one_letter_code
_entity_poly.pdbx_strand_id
1 'polypeptide(L)'
;ITANEIIKILSSLGFKCKKSQKAIKVEVPSWRPDVSLDEDLIEELIRIKGFNNIKLIEPSKNRNQDTLNFKQKLFHLSQRSLASKGYMEIVTWSFTDSKIDKQFSKGEKEIPIYNPISSDLDVLRRSIFSNLAIYLKKNQDRGYEDLSLFEIGPTFFGKNPGEQQIVVGGLKSGKINRKSWLDKERNCLLYTSPSPRDTGRS
;
A
#
# COMPACT_ATOMS: atom_id res chain seq x y z
N ILE A 1 2.87 -38.00 8.17
CA ILE A 1 2.40 -38.63 6.91
C ILE A 1 3.44 -39.61 6.43
N THR A 2 3.04 -40.81 6.02
CA THR A 2 3.97 -41.84 5.53
C THR A 2 4.20 -41.73 4.02
N ALA A 3 5.35 -42.22 3.53
CA ALA A 3 5.66 -42.20 2.09
C ALA A 3 4.57 -42.88 1.23
N ASN A 4 3.95 -43.94 1.75
CA ASN A 4 2.88 -44.65 1.04
C ASN A 4 1.59 -43.82 0.97
N GLU A 5 1.26 -43.07 2.02
CA GLU A 5 0.13 -42.12 2.00
C GLU A 5 0.38 -40.97 1.01
N ILE A 6 1.60 -40.43 0.97
CA ILE A 6 1.99 -39.38 0.00
C ILE A 6 1.76 -39.87 -1.43
N ILE A 7 2.29 -41.06 -1.75
CA ILE A 7 2.12 -41.68 -3.10
C ILE A 7 0.64 -41.88 -3.40
N LYS A 8 -0.14 -42.39 -2.46
CA LYS A 8 -1.57 -42.65 -2.65
C LYS A 8 -2.33 -41.34 -2.95
N ILE A 9 -2.09 -40.31 -2.18
CA ILE A 9 -2.76 -38.99 -2.38
C ILE A 9 -2.35 -38.39 -3.72
N LEU A 10 -1.05 -38.25 -4.01
CA LEU A 10 -0.60 -37.64 -5.25
C LEU A 10 -1.02 -38.44 -6.48
N SER A 11 -1.03 -39.79 -6.41
CA SER A 11 -1.52 -40.62 -7.51
C SER A 11 -3.02 -40.47 -7.76
N SER A 12 -3.82 -40.25 -6.70
CA SER A 12 -5.26 -39.96 -6.87
C SER A 12 -5.54 -38.60 -7.50
N LEU A 13 -4.58 -37.69 -7.44
CA LEU A 13 -4.61 -36.34 -8.09
C LEU A 13 -4.00 -36.38 -9.51
N GLY A 14 -3.59 -37.52 -10.01
CA GLY A 14 -3.06 -37.71 -11.37
C GLY A 14 -1.55 -37.58 -11.51
N PHE A 15 -0.81 -37.38 -10.41
CA PHE A 15 0.65 -37.37 -10.44
C PHE A 15 1.22 -38.80 -10.55
N LYS A 16 2.28 -38.96 -11.33
CA LYS A 16 2.99 -40.23 -11.38
C LYS A 16 4.13 -40.24 -10.36
N CYS A 17 4.02 -41.14 -9.37
CA CYS A 17 4.97 -41.18 -8.28
C CYS A 17 5.87 -42.42 -8.36
N LYS A 18 7.17 -42.23 -8.18
CA LYS A 18 8.17 -43.33 -8.05
C LYS A 18 8.92 -43.18 -6.73
N LYS A 19 8.86 -44.23 -5.89
CA LYS A 19 9.59 -44.24 -4.62
C LYS A 19 11.07 -44.54 -4.87
N SER A 20 11.96 -43.72 -4.30
CA SER A 20 13.40 -43.97 -4.20
C SER A 20 13.80 -44.18 -2.74
N GLN A 21 15.05 -44.57 -2.48
CA GLN A 21 15.51 -44.81 -1.10
C GLN A 21 15.41 -43.59 -0.17
N LYS A 22 15.61 -42.36 -0.70
CA LYS A 22 15.65 -41.12 0.09
C LYS A 22 14.59 -40.09 -0.32
N ALA A 23 13.87 -40.30 -1.41
CA ALA A 23 12.93 -39.34 -1.95
C ALA A 23 11.79 -40.00 -2.73
N ILE A 24 10.73 -39.23 -2.99
CA ILE A 24 9.65 -39.63 -3.90
C ILE A 24 9.82 -38.75 -5.15
N LYS A 25 10.10 -39.33 -6.28
CA LYS A 25 10.13 -38.62 -7.55
C LYS A 25 8.70 -38.53 -8.07
N VAL A 26 8.25 -37.29 -8.31
CA VAL A 26 6.90 -36.99 -8.80
C VAL A 26 7.01 -36.38 -10.21
N GLU A 27 6.23 -36.94 -11.12
CA GLU A 27 6.07 -36.41 -12.48
C GLU A 27 4.73 -35.67 -12.52
N VAL A 28 4.81 -34.35 -12.79
CA VAL A 28 3.65 -33.46 -12.84
C VAL A 28 2.91 -33.63 -14.16
N PRO A 29 1.58 -33.83 -14.16
CA PRO A 29 0.83 -33.91 -15.40
C PRO A 29 0.76 -32.59 -16.15
N SER A 30 0.68 -32.61 -17.47
CA SER A 30 0.74 -31.45 -18.35
C SER A 30 -0.38 -30.41 -18.14
N TRP A 31 -1.48 -30.82 -17.52
CA TRP A 31 -2.60 -29.91 -17.18
C TRP A 31 -2.46 -29.19 -15.83
N ARG A 32 -1.36 -29.40 -15.12
CA ARG A 32 -1.03 -28.72 -13.85
C ARG A 32 0.23 -27.84 -14.01
N PRO A 33 0.15 -26.76 -14.81
CA PRO A 33 1.29 -25.85 -15.01
C PRO A 33 1.62 -25.03 -13.74
N ASP A 34 0.74 -25.04 -12.78
CA ASP A 34 0.82 -24.39 -11.48
C ASP A 34 1.78 -25.08 -10.52
N VAL A 35 2.02 -26.39 -10.70
CA VAL A 35 2.88 -27.19 -9.82
C VAL A 35 4.29 -27.27 -10.39
N SER A 36 5.24 -26.60 -9.75
CA SER A 36 6.64 -26.58 -10.19
C SER A 36 7.66 -26.83 -9.07
N LEU A 37 7.29 -26.59 -7.82
CA LEU A 37 8.13 -26.69 -6.64
C LEU A 37 7.67 -27.83 -5.71
N ASP A 38 8.54 -28.22 -4.79
CA ASP A 38 8.21 -29.22 -3.76
C ASP A 38 7.11 -28.70 -2.82
N GLU A 39 7.08 -27.40 -2.58
CA GLU A 39 6.07 -26.73 -1.76
C GLU A 39 4.68 -26.86 -2.35
N ASP A 40 4.53 -26.82 -3.68
CA ASP A 40 3.25 -27.00 -4.37
C ASP A 40 2.70 -28.42 -4.12
N LEU A 41 3.58 -29.42 -4.12
CA LEU A 41 3.20 -30.82 -3.80
C LEU A 41 2.80 -30.97 -2.31
N ILE A 42 3.47 -30.23 -1.41
CA ILE A 42 3.12 -30.21 0.01
C ILE A 42 1.74 -29.57 0.19
N GLU A 43 1.42 -28.51 -0.55
CA GLU A 43 0.10 -27.89 -0.53
C GLU A 43 -1.01 -28.88 -0.92
N GLU A 44 -0.82 -29.62 -2.01
CA GLU A 44 -1.76 -30.65 -2.43
C GLU A 44 -1.99 -31.74 -1.36
N LEU A 45 -0.93 -32.16 -0.69
CA LEU A 45 -1.00 -33.12 0.40
C LEU A 45 -1.79 -32.57 1.60
N ILE A 46 -1.53 -31.32 1.97
CA ILE A 46 -2.18 -30.65 3.11
C ILE A 46 -3.67 -30.44 2.80
N ARG A 47 -3.99 -30.01 1.57
CA ARG A 47 -5.37 -29.79 1.12
C ARG A 47 -6.22 -31.05 1.27
N ILE A 48 -5.69 -32.22 0.92
CA ILE A 48 -6.41 -33.52 1.04
C ILE A 48 -6.42 -34.02 2.49
N LYS A 49 -5.29 -33.91 3.20
CA LYS A 49 -5.17 -34.41 4.59
C LYS A 49 -5.90 -33.50 5.60
N GLY A 50 -6.12 -32.24 5.27
CA GLY A 50 -6.75 -31.21 6.10
C GLY A 50 -5.76 -30.35 6.87
N PHE A 51 -5.91 -29.04 6.76
CA PHE A 51 -5.07 -28.05 7.44
C PHE A 51 -5.12 -28.15 8.97
N ASN A 52 -6.24 -28.60 9.53
CA ASN A 52 -6.41 -28.78 10.98
C ASN A 52 -5.48 -29.83 11.59
N ASN A 53 -4.89 -30.71 10.76
CA ASN A 53 -3.93 -31.72 11.19
C ASN A 53 -2.48 -31.20 11.26
N ILE A 54 -2.23 -29.93 10.89
CA ILE A 54 -0.91 -29.33 10.97
C ILE A 54 -0.69 -28.84 12.41
N LYS A 55 0.41 -29.31 13.02
CA LYS A 55 0.81 -28.81 14.33
C LYS A 55 1.23 -27.34 14.22
N LEU A 56 0.55 -26.47 14.96
CA LEU A 56 0.95 -25.07 15.08
C LEU A 56 2.27 -24.99 15.87
N ILE A 57 3.27 -24.37 15.25
CA ILE A 57 4.54 -24.07 15.89
C ILE A 57 4.68 -22.57 15.94
N GLU A 58 4.79 -21.98 17.13
CA GLU A 58 5.06 -20.56 17.26
C GLU A 58 6.43 -20.22 16.67
N PRO A 59 6.51 -19.21 15.78
CA PRO A 59 7.81 -18.78 15.28
C PRO A 59 8.70 -18.30 16.43
N SER A 60 9.97 -18.69 16.42
CA SER A 60 10.93 -18.24 17.40
C SER A 60 11.08 -16.72 17.35
N LYS A 61 10.77 -16.04 18.46
CA LYS A 61 10.94 -14.58 18.56
C LYS A 61 12.41 -14.27 18.73
N ASN A 62 13.06 -13.81 17.67
CA ASN A 62 14.40 -13.23 17.78
C ASN A 62 14.28 -11.83 18.39
N ARG A 63 14.48 -11.71 19.70
CA ARG A 63 14.23 -10.47 20.48
C ARG A 63 15.14 -9.28 20.09
N ASN A 64 16.18 -9.51 19.32
CA ASN A 64 17.22 -8.53 19.02
C ASN A 64 17.23 -7.99 17.59
N GLN A 65 16.24 -8.31 16.76
CA GLN A 65 16.17 -7.75 15.43
C GLN A 65 15.17 -6.60 15.37
N ASP A 66 15.64 -5.45 14.95
CA ASP A 66 14.79 -4.33 14.53
C ASP A 66 13.83 -4.81 13.43
N THR A 67 12.54 -4.89 13.75
CA THR A 67 11.50 -5.38 12.82
C THR A 67 11.22 -4.41 11.68
N LEU A 68 11.55 -3.12 11.86
CA LEU A 68 11.31 -2.06 10.88
C LEU A 68 12.63 -1.46 10.41
N ASN A 69 12.78 -1.35 9.10
CA ASN A 69 13.89 -0.60 8.51
C ASN A 69 13.69 0.92 8.70
N PHE A 70 14.74 1.71 8.40
CA PHE A 70 14.71 3.17 8.58
C PHE A 70 13.56 3.84 7.81
N LYS A 71 13.30 3.44 6.57
CA LYS A 71 12.21 4.01 5.75
C LYS A 71 10.84 3.74 6.36
N GLN A 72 10.61 2.54 6.88
CA GLN A 72 9.37 2.17 7.57
C GLN A 72 9.20 2.96 8.88
N LYS A 73 10.29 3.12 9.65
CA LYS A 73 10.27 3.95 10.88
C LYS A 73 9.90 5.41 10.55
N LEU A 74 10.50 5.97 9.48
CA LEU A 74 10.21 7.33 9.02
C LEU A 74 8.77 7.49 8.53
N PHE A 75 8.25 6.50 7.79
CA PHE A 75 6.85 6.46 7.35
C PHE A 75 5.90 6.58 8.54
N HIS A 76 6.04 5.70 9.53
CA HIS A 76 5.18 5.71 10.72
C HIS A 76 5.37 6.94 11.60
N LEU A 77 6.57 7.51 11.66
CA LEU A 77 6.82 8.75 12.38
C LEU A 77 6.07 9.92 11.73
N SER A 78 6.17 10.03 10.39
CA SER A 78 5.46 11.06 9.61
C SER A 78 3.94 10.94 9.76
N GLN A 79 3.43 9.73 9.70
CA GLN A 79 2.01 9.41 9.88
C GLN A 79 1.49 9.92 11.23
N ARG A 80 2.14 9.51 12.32
CA ARG A 80 1.77 9.94 13.68
C ARG A 80 1.94 11.43 13.90
N SER A 81 3.00 12.02 13.34
CA SER A 81 3.26 13.46 13.47
C SER A 81 2.18 14.31 12.79
N LEU A 82 1.70 13.91 11.62
CA LEU A 82 0.63 14.63 10.92
C LEU A 82 -0.73 14.40 11.58
N ALA A 83 -1.02 13.17 11.99
CA ALA A 83 -2.24 12.86 12.72
C ALA A 83 -2.35 13.66 14.04
N SER A 84 -1.24 13.77 14.81
CA SER A 84 -1.21 14.57 16.04
C SER A 84 -1.41 16.09 15.82
N LYS A 85 -1.17 16.57 14.59
CA LYS A 85 -1.46 17.95 14.18
C LYS A 85 -2.88 18.15 13.64
N GLY A 86 -3.74 17.14 13.76
CA GLY A 86 -5.14 17.19 13.33
C GLY A 86 -5.37 16.95 11.85
N TYR A 87 -4.39 16.39 11.13
CA TYR A 87 -4.60 15.96 9.76
C TYR A 87 -5.20 14.55 9.73
N MET A 88 -6.12 14.33 8.80
CA MET A 88 -6.72 13.05 8.49
C MET A 88 -5.96 12.39 7.34
N GLU A 89 -5.53 11.16 7.54
CA GLU A 89 -4.90 10.39 6.49
C GLU A 89 -5.91 9.92 5.46
N ILE A 90 -5.56 10.08 4.19
CA ILE A 90 -6.27 9.45 3.09
C ILE A 90 -5.28 8.58 2.29
N VAL A 91 -5.80 7.52 1.71
CA VAL A 91 -5.05 6.65 0.79
C VAL A 91 -5.78 6.67 -0.54
N THR A 92 -5.11 7.20 -1.55
CA THR A 92 -5.70 7.34 -2.88
C THR A 92 -5.00 6.44 -3.89
N TRP A 93 -5.58 6.32 -5.07
CA TRP A 93 -4.98 5.57 -6.16
C TRP A 93 -3.66 6.19 -6.61
N SER A 94 -2.73 5.37 -7.08
CA SER A 94 -1.51 5.85 -7.75
C SER A 94 -1.79 6.44 -9.14
N PHE A 95 -3.02 6.34 -9.60
CA PHE A 95 -3.53 6.83 -10.88
C PHE A 95 -4.30 8.13 -10.66
N THR A 96 -4.31 8.98 -11.68
CA THR A 96 -5.02 10.27 -11.64
C THR A 96 -5.40 10.73 -13.05
N ASP A 97 -6.23 11.76 -13.13
CA ASP A 97 -6.58 12.43 -14.38
C ASP A 97 -5.40 13.27 -14.90
N SER A 98 -5.02 13.08 -16.15
CA SER A 98 -3.91 13.77 -16.81
C SER A 98 -4.05 15.30 -16.78
N LYS A 99 -5.29 15.82 -16.90
CA LYS A 99 -5.57 17.27 -16.89
C LYS A 99 -5.28 17.87 -15.52
N ILE A 100 -5.61 17.12 -14.45
CA ILE A 100 -5.37 17.57 -13.08
C ILE A 100 -3.90 17.41 -12.72
N ASP A 101 -3.29 16.29 -13.09
CA ASP A 101 -1.88 16.04 -12.81
C ASP A 101 -0.95 17.09 -13.45
N LYS A 102 -1.27 17.57 -14.66
CA LYS A 102 -0.56 18.67 -15.32
C LYS A 102 -0.48 19.95 -14.51
N GLN A 103 -1.50 20.22 -13.70
CA GLN A 103 -1.52 21.46 -12.88
C GLN A 103 -0.52 21.41 -11.72
N PHE A 104 -0.19 20.20 -11.26
CA PHE A 104 0.68 19.98 -10.10
C PHE A 104 2.08 19.46 -10.48
N SER A 105 2.26 18.99 -11.72
CA SER A 105 3.55 18.52 -12.23
C SER A 105 4.26 19.64 -12.98
N LYS A 106 5.42 20.06 -12.51
CA LYS A 106 6.22 21.18 -13.04
C LYS A 106 6.88 20.85 -14.40
N GLY A 107 6.08 20.51 -15.44
CA GLY A 107 6.62 20.22 -16.77
C GLY A 107 7.24 18.82 -16.93
N GLU A 108 7.15 17.96 -15.96
CA GLU A 108 7.61 16.59 -16.05
C GLU A 108 6.79 15.81 -17.09
N LYS A 109 7.44 14.86 -17.77
CA LYS A 109 6.78 14.06 -18.81
C LYS A 109 5.70 13.15 -18.22
N GLU A 110 4.53 13.13 -18.81
CA GLU A 110 3.44 12.23 -18.43
C GLU A 110 3.82 10.76 -18.57
N ILE A 111 3.27 9.96 -17.66
CA ILE A 111 3.41 8.50 -17.64
C ILE A 111 2.03 7.89 -17.86
N PRO A 112 1.60 7.76 -19.15
CA PRO A 112 0.27 7.26 -19.48
C PRO A 112 0.15 5.77 -19.18
N ILE A 113 -1.07 5.36 -18.82
CA ILE A 113 -1.46 3.96 -18.65
C ILE A 113 -2.06 3.50 -19.97
N TYR A 114 -1.59 2.37 -20.47
CA TYR A 114 -1.99 1.87 -21.78
C TYR A 114 -3.47 1.53 -21.87
N ASN A 115 -4.03 0.87 -20.84
CA ASN A 115 -5.45 0.53 -20.73
C ASN A 115 -5.96 0.87 -19.33
N PRO A 116 -6.30 2.15 -19.09
CA PRO A 116 -6.75 2.59 -17.78
C PRO A 116 -8.11 1.99 -17.43
N ILE A 117 -8.32 1.78 -16.12
CA ILE A 117 -9.60 1.28 -15.58
C ILE A 117 -10.75 2.26 -15.86
N SER A 118 -10.45 3.56 -15.90
CA SER A 118 -11.38 4.65 -16.16
C SER A 118 -10.66 5.77 -16.90
N SER A 119 -11.39 6.55 -17.71
CA SER A 119 -10.87 7.74 -18.39
C SER A 119 -10.27 8.80 -17.45
N ASP A 120 -10.70 8.81 -16.20
CA ASP A 120 -10.23 9.75 -15.15
C ASP A 120 -9.00 9.24 -14.41
N LEU A 121 -8.46 8.08 -14.80
CA LEU A 121 -7.31 7.42 -14.18
C LEU A 121 -6.29 7.00 -15.24
N ASP A 122 -6.00 7.91 -16.16
CA ASP A 122 -5.26 7.64 -17.41
C ASP A 122 -3.75 7.79 -17.28
N VAL A 123 -3.24 8.38 -16.18
CA VAL A 123 -1.80 8.55 -15.94
C VAL A 123 -1.40 8.12 -14.52
N LEU A 124 -0.12 7.75 -14.35
CA LEU A 124 0.49 7.63 -13.02
C LEU A 124 0.74 9.03 -12.44
N ARG A 125 0.38 9.25 -11.18
CA ARG A 125 0.53 10.55 -10.52
C ARG A 125 2.01 10.93 -10.35
N ARG A 126 2.37 12.11 -10.81
CA ARG A 126 3.69 12.73 -10.61
C ARG A 126 3.73 13.57 -9.33
N SER A 127 2.56 13.99 -8.89
CA SER A 127 2.38 14.74 -7.64
C SER A 127 1.27 14.14 -6.79
N ILE A 128 1.49 14.08 -5.48
CA ILE A 128 0.46 13.63 -4.54
C ILE A 128 -0.69 14.65 -4.42
N PHE A 129 -0.42 15.92 -4.75
CA PHE A 129 -1.38 17.00 -4.64
C PHE A 129 -2.53 16.90 -5.63
N SER A 130 -2.35 16.27 -6.79
CA SER A 130 -3.43 16.02 -7.76
C SER A 130 -4.57 15.26 -7.12
N ASN A 131 -4.26 14.14 -6.47
CA ASN A 131 -5.27 13.32 -5.81
C ASN A 131 -5.82 13.98 -4.53
N LEU A 132 -4.96 14.60 -3.72
CA LEU A 132 -5.39 15.36 -2.54
C LEU A 132 -6.42 16.44 -2.90
N ALA A 133 -6.20 17.18 -3.99
CA ALA A 133 -7.12 18.23 -4.48
C ALA A 133 -8.45 17.64 -4.94
N ILE A 134 -8.43 16.53 -5.68
CA ILE A 134 -9.64 15.83 -6.11
C ILE A 134 -10.50 15.42 -4.91
N TYR A 135 -9.88 14.78 -3.91
CA TYR A 135 -10.61 14.30 -2.74
C TYR A 135 -11.03 15.43 -1.80
N LEU A 136 -10.24 16.50 -1.70
CA LEU A 136 -10.66 17.71 -1.01
C LEU A 136 -11.95 18.26 -1.62
N LYS A 137 -11.98 18.47 -2.94
CA LYS A 137 -13.15 18.94 -3.66
C LYS A 137 -14.37 18.04 -3.49
N LYS A 138 -14.19 16.71 -3.64
CA LYS A 138 -15.28 15.74 -3.44
C LYS A 138 -15.90 15.79 -2.04
N ASN A 139 -15.11 16.07 -1.02
CA ASN A 139 -15.62 16.20 0.34
C ASN A 139 -16.30 17.56 0.55
N GLN A 140 -15.76 18.64 -0.01
CA GLN A 140 -16.40 19.96 0.01
C GLN A 140 -17.79 19.93 -0.66
N ASP A 141 -17.91 19.24 -1.81
CA ASP A 141 -19.18 19.05 -2.52
C ASP A 141 -20.21 18.26 -1.69
N ARG A 142 -19.77 17.54 -0.66
CA ARG A 142 -20.61 16.84 0.32
C ARG A 142 -20.89 17.66 1.60
N GLY A 143 -20.44 18.92 1.64
CA GLY A 143 -20.66 19.83 2.77
C GLY A 143 -19.57 19.79 3.86
N TYR A 144 -18.45 19.08 3.64
CA TYR A 144 -17.31 19.09 4.56
C TYR A 144 -16.35 20.20 4.15
N GLU A 145 -16.47 21.37 4.76
CA GLU A 145 -15.66 22.54 4.39
C GLU A 145 -14.30 22.59 5.11
N ASP A 146 -14.29 22.22 6.39
CA ASP A 146 -13.10 22.31 7.26
C ASP A 146 -12.31 20.99 7.20
N LEU A 147 -11.39 20.89 6.28
CA LEU A 147 -10.63 19.69 6.03
C LEU A 147 -9.12 19.92 6.18
N SER A 148 -8.46 18.98 6.83
CA SER A 148 -7.01 18.85 6.86
C SER A 148 -6.67 17.42 6.45
N LEU A 149 -6.24 17.23 5.21
CA LEU A 149 -5.98 15.92 4.63
C LEU A 149 -4.48 15.74 4.40
N PHE A 150 -3.98 14.54 4.60
CA PHE A 150 -2.63 14.18 4.19
C PHE A 150 -2.60 12.76 3.60
N GLU A 151 -1.59 12.52 2.80
CA GLU A 151 -1.27 11.20 2.27
C GLU A 151 0.24 10.98 2.28
N ILE A 152 0.64 9.76 2.57
CA ILE A 152 2.01 9.27 2.38
C ILE A 152 1.95 8.18 1.33
N GLY A 153 2.51 8.45 0.16
CA GLY A 153 2.38 7.52 -0.95
C GLY A 153 3.39 7.73 -2.06
N PRO A 154 3.43 6.83 -3.04
CA PRO A 154 4.36 6.94 -4.16
C PRO A 154 3.96 8.05 -5.13
N THR A 155 4.96 8.73 -5.68
CA THR A 155 4.89 9.52 -6.90
C THR A 155 5.87 8.96 -7.91
N PHE A 156 5.59 9.11 -9.19
CA PHE A 156 6.30 8.46 -10.28
C PHE A 156 6.97 9.51 -11.16
N PHE A 157 8.23 9.27 -11.53
CA PHE A 157 9.00 10.18 -12.38
C PHE A 157 9.54 9.50 -13.65
N GLY A 158 9.30 8.21 -13.82
CA GLY A 158 9.69 7.44 -14.99
C GLY A 158 8.80 6.24 -15.25
N LYS A 159 9.10 5.54 -16.37
CA LYS A 159 8.31 4.40 -16.87
C LYS A 159 8.82 3.05 -16.38
N ASN A 160 10.03 3.00 -15.83
CA ASN A 160 10.66 1.76 -15.41
C ASN A 160 10.33 1.45 -13.94
N PRO A 161 10.29 0.16 -13.56
CA PRO A 161 10.16 -0.23 -12.17
C PRO A 161 11.25 0.40 -11.30
N GLY A 162 10.84 0.99 -10.17
CA GLY A 162 11.76 1.68 -9.25
C GLY A 162 11.91 3.19 -9.51
N GLU A 163 11.47 3.72 -10.65
CA GLU A 163 11.43 5.17 -10.92
C GLU A 163 10.25 5.84 -10.19
N GLN A 164 10.27 5.68 -8.87
CA GLN A 164 9.24 6.21 -7.96
C GLN A 164 9.88 6.62 -6.64
N GLN A 165 9.20 7.49 -5.92
CA GLN A 165 9.59 7.90 -4.56
C GLN A 165 8.38 8.00 -3.65
N ILE A 166 8.57 7.70 -2.37
CA ILE A 166 7.53 7.93 -1.36
C ILE A 166 7.63 9.38 -0.91
N VAL A 167 6.53 10.08 -1.01
CA VAL A 167 6.40 11.47 -0.59
C VAL A 167 5.30 11.63 0.45
N VAL A 168 5.38 12.72 1.21
CA VAL A 168 4.36 13.14 2.16
C VAL A 168 3.79 14.46 1.65
N GLY A 169 2.49 14.54 1.49
CA GLY A 169 1.80 15.76 1.12
C GLY A 169 0.57 15.99 1.99
N GLY A 170 0.23 17.25 2.22
CA GLY A 170 -0.97 17.62 2.96
C GLY A 170 -1.63 18.84 2.40
N LEU A 171 -2.95 18.89 2.46
CA LEU A 171 -3.79 20.04 2.12
C LEU A 171 -4.68 20.41 3.29
N LYS A 172 -4.85 21.69 3.50
CA LYS A 172 -5.76 22.23 4.50
C LYS A 172 -6.72 23.23 3.86
N SER A 173 -8.00 23.11 4.18
CA SER A 173 -9.06 23.99 3.68
C SER A 173 -10.01 24.36 4.81
N GLY A 174 -10.68 25.49 4.64
CA GLY A 174 -11.70 25.97 5.57
C GLY A 174 -11.11 26.69 6.78
N LYS A 175 -11.66 26.45 7.95
CA LYS A 175 -11.34 27.16 9.19
C LYS A 175 -10.27 26.40 9.99
N ILE A 176 -9.35 27.14 10.62
CA ILE A 176 -8.36 26.55 11.53
C ILE A 176 -9.01 26.15 12.84
N ASN A 177 -9.81 27.04 13.39
CA ASN A 177 -10.55 26.82 14.64
C ASN A 177 -12.04 26.79 14.34
N ARG A 178 -12.71 25.75 14.81
CA ARG A 178 -14.16 25.73 14.86
C ARG A 178 -14.62 26.77 15.89
N LYS A 179 -15.78 27.37 15.65
CA LYS A 179 -16.40 28.30 16.60
C LYS A 179 -16.54 27.59 17.95
N SER A 180 -15.91 28.14 18.97
CA SER A 180 -16.02 27.69 20.36
C SER A 180 -16.36 28.88 21.24
N TRP A 181 -16.72 28.65 22.50
CA TRP A 181 -16.94 29.73 23.45
C TRP A 181 -15.69 30.51 23.81
N LEU A 182 -14.48 29.91 23.55
CA LEU A 182 -13.17 30.52 23.81
C LEU A 182 -12.58 31.22 22.59
N ASP A 183 -12.80 30.67 21.37
CA ASP A 183 -12.12 31.11 20.18
C ASP A 183 -13.09 31.61 19.09
N LYS A 184 -12.74 32.70 18.44
CA LYS A 184 -13.42 33.17 17.24
C LYS A 184 -13.04 32.30 16.04
N GLU A 185 -14.00 32.07 15.14
CA GLU A 185 -13.73 31.42 13.85
C GLU A 185 -12.62 32.15 13.09
N ARG A 186 -11.67 31.39 12.53
CA ARG A 186 -10.59 31.94 11.76
C ARG A 186 -10.32 31.10 10.53
N ASN A 187 -10.29 31.73 9.36
CA ASN A 187 -9.98 31.04 8.11
C ASN A 187 -8.53 30.58 8.07
N CYS A 188 -8.31 29.43 7.41
CA CYS A 188 -6.98 28.94 7.13
C CYS A 188 -6.36 29.79 6.00
N LEU A 189 -5.40 30.63 6.34
CA LEU A 189 -4.61 31.40 5.39
C LEU A 189 -3.17 30.91 5.45
N LEU A 190 -2.43 31.10 4.35
CA LEU A 190 -1.04 30.64 4.22
C LEU A 190 -0.12 31.15 5.35
N TYR A 191 -0.32 32.38 5.81
CA TYR A 191 0.45 33.01 6.91
C TYR A 191 -0.10 32.72 8.30
N THR A 192 -1.19 31.98 8.43
CA THR A 192 -1.71 31.55 9.74
C THR A 192 -1.27 30.13 10.09
N SER A 193 -0.67 29.43 9.16
CA SER A 193 0.04 28.19 9.45
C SER A 193 1.39 28.52 10.06
N PRO A 194 1.74 27.98 11.25
CA PRO A 194 3.05 28.22 11.84
C PRO A 194 4.14 27.77 10.87
N SER A 195 4.97 28.71 10.45
CA SER A 195 6.17 28.41 9.68
C SER A 195 7.17 27.67 10.58
N PRO A 196 8.01 26.76 10.05
CA PRO A 196 9.11 26.19 10.82
C PRO A 196 10.06 27.25 11.42
N ARG A 197 10.03 28.49 10.90
CA ARG A 197 10.80 29.64 11.43
C ARG A 197 10.14 30.29 12.67
N ASP A 198 8.83 30.07 12.87
CA ASP A 198 8.09 30.71 13.97
C ASP A 198 8.12 29.89 15.26
N THR A 199 8.52 28.61 15.19
CA THR A 199 8.63 27.71 16.34
C THR A 199 9.96 27.82 17.09
N GLY A 200 10.85 28.70 16.68
CA GLY A 200 12.19 28.92 17.26
C GLY A 200 12.34 30.16 18.17
N ARG A 201 11.26 30.84 18.56
CA ARG A 201 11.29 32.01 19.48
C ARG A 201 10.32 31.79 20.63
N SER A 202 10.78 31.06 21.61
CA SER A 202 10.31 31.18 23.01
C SER A 202 11.48 30.88 23.90
#